data_c9e1e5a4ecd5d1fb12b0a4232c37d6a2
#
_entry.id   c9e1e5a4ecd5d1fb12b0a4232c37d6a2
#
_cell.length_a   1.000
_cell.length_b   1.000
_cell.length_c   1.000
_cell.angle_alpha   90.00
_cell.angle_beta   90.00
_cell.angle_gamma   90.00
#
_symmetry.space_group_name_H-M   'P 1'
#
loop_
_entity.id
_entity.type
_entity.pdbx_description
1 polymer ?
#
loop_
_entity_poly.entity_id
_entity_poly.type
_entity_poly.pdbx_seq_one_letter_code
_entity_poly.pdbx_strand_id
1 'polypeptide(L)'
;MRVGGPADVYVEPGSEQDLAAILAWCHEGGRRFFLLGRGSNLLVKDDGFRGVVICLAHAQFSRIEVAGARLNCGAGVKLKAVAVAASRNDLAGLEFLEGIPGTVGGALRMNAGAMGRAMLDVVESVRLMSFDGSVHERLAPELAVAYRSCPALKTHIALAAVLRGQPGSREIIEQVMNEYSRKRWQSQPAAPSAGCIFKNPPSIPAGKLIDELGLKGTRVGGAVVSAEHGNFIVNSGTATARDMFDLIEIIKQRVRAERGIELETEVEIVGE
;
A
#
# COMPACT_ATOMS: atom_id res chain seq x y z
N MET A 1 0.26 -8.72 7.80
CA MET A 1 0.81 -10.06 8.15
C MET A 1 0.65 -10.40 9.63
N ARG A 2 0.53 -9.43 10.53
CA ARG A 2 0.51 -9.61 11.99
C ARG A 2 1.78 -10.29 12.53
N VAL A 3 2.92 -9.86 12.00
CA VAL A 3 4.27 -10.26 12.41
C VAL A 3 5.13 -9.01 12.56
N GLY A 4 6.30 -9.16 13.18
CA GLY A 4 7.30 -8.12 13.36
C GLY A 4 7.33 -7.54 14.78
N GLY A 5 8.47 -6.92 15.09
CA GLY A 5 8.74 -6.31 16.38
C GLY A 5 8.22 -4.89 16.54
N PRO A 6 8.49 -4.28 17.71
CA PRO A 6 8.01 -2.94 18.05
C PRO A 6 8.78 -1.82 17.33
N ALA A 7 8.22 -0.61 17.34
CA ALA A 7 8.95 0.61 17.06
C ALA A 7 9.44 1.22 18.39
N ASP A 8 10.58 1.96 18.35
CA ASP A 8 11.04 2.69 19.55
C ASP A 8 10.04 3.78 19.94
N VAL A 9 9.52 4.50 18.94
CA VAL A 9 8.55 5.57 19.13
C VAL A 9 7.46 5.46 18.06
N TYR A 10 6.19 5.56 18.46
CA TYR A 10 5.04 5.66 17.56
C TYR A 10 4.31 6.97 17.80
N VAL A 11 4.05 7.75 16.74
CA VAL A 11 3.40 9.05 16.84
C VAL A 11 2.30 9.24 15.79
N GLU A 12 1.24 9.91 16.19
CA GLU A 12 0.16 10.35 15.30
C GLU A 12 0.07 11.88 15.38
N PRO A 13 0.68 12.64 14.43
CA PRO A 13 0.58 14.09 14.41
C PRO A 13 -0.87 14.53 14.26
N GLY A 14 -1.27 15.53 15.04
CA GLY A 14 -2.61 16.10 15.01
C GLY A 14 -2.81 17.16 13.93
N SER A 15 -1.69 17.70 13.40
CA SER A 15 -1.67 18.77 12.39
C SER A 15 -0.45 18.68 11.47
N GLU A 16 -0.43 19.46 10.38
CA GLU A 16 0.76 19.60 9.53
C GLU A 16 1.92 20.24 10.31
N GLN A 17 1.63 21.16 11.25
CA GLN A 17 2.63 21.78 12.12
C GLN A 17 3.27 20.75 13.06
N ASP A 18 2.48 19.85 13.65
CA ASP A 18 3.02 18.77 14.48
C ASP A 18 3.89 17.82 13.67
N LEU A 19 3.46 17.50 12.44
CA LEU A 19 4.26 16.66 11.53
C LEU A 19 5.61 17.31 11.22
N ALA A 20 5.60 18.61 10.87
CA ALA A 20 6.83 19.36 10.60
C ALA A 20 7.75 19.39 11.83
N ALA A 21 7.20 19.61 13.04
CA ALA A 21 7.97 19.59 14.29
C ALA A 21 8.58 18.21 14.57
N ILE A 22 7.85 17.12 14.32
CA ILE A 22 8.34 15.75 14.47
C ILE A 22 9.49 15.50 13.48
N LEU A 23 9.38 15.95 12.22
CA LEU A 23 10.43 15.80 11.23
C LEU A 23 11.69 16.57 11.62
N ALA A 24 11.54 17.82 12.08
CA ALA A 24 12.64 18.62 12.58
C ALA A 24 13.35 17.94 13.76
N TRP A 25 12.60 17.47 14.75
CA TRP A 25 13.12 16.72 15.89
C TRP A 25 13.84 15.42 15.47
N CYS A 26 13.33 14.72 14.46
CA CYS A 26 14.02 13.55 13.91
C CYS A 26 15.35 13.94 13.26
N HIS A 27 15.35 15.01 12.47
CA HIS A 27 16.53 15.50 11.76
C HIS A 27 17.62 15.96 12.73
N GLU A 28 17.29 16.83 13.69
CA GLU A 28 18.21 17.34 14.70
C GLU A 28 18.87 16.24 15.54
N GLY A 29 18.12 15.19 15.84
CA GLY A 29 18.62 14.06 16.64
C GLY A 29 19.19 12.91 15.81
N GLY A 30 19.31 13.03 14.48
CA GLY A 30 19.77 11.96 13.59
C GLY A 30 18.87 10.70 13.67
N ARG A 31 17.60 10.87 14.03
CA ARG A 31 16.66 9.74 14.23
C ARG A 31 16.06 9.31 12.91
N ARG A 32 16.09 8.02 12.65
CA ARG A 32 15.38 7.43 11.52
C ARG A 32 13.87 7.55 11.74
N PHE A 33 13.11 7.77 10.68
CA PHE A 33 11.66 7.69 10.74
C PHE A 33 11.09 6.86 9.60
N PHE A 34 9.89 6.34 9.80
CA PHE A 34 9.14 5.56 8.82
C PHE A 34 7.67 6.00 8.82
N LEU A 35 7.11 6.19 7.62
CA LEU A 35 5.69 6.55 7.47
C LEU A 35 4.86 5.28 7.34
N LEU A 36 4.00 5.07 8.30
CA LEU A 36 3.11 3.91 8.36
C LEU A 36 1.70 4.31 7.91
N GLY A 37 1.21 3.66 6.85
CA GLY A 37 -0.22 3.65 6.52
C GLY A 37 -0.94 2.56 7.32
N ARG A 38 -1.61 1.65 6.63
CA ARG A 38 -2.26 0.49 7.27
C ARG A 38 -1.37 -0.76 7.37
N GLY A 39 -0.11 -0.68 6.96
CA GLY A 39 0.80 -1.83 6.93
C GLY A 39 0.36 -2.93 5.95
N SER A 40 -0.47 -2.60 4.94
CA SER A 40 -1.03 -3.58 4.01
C SER A 40 -0.03 -4.07 2.96
N ASN A 41 1.12 -3.44 2.84
CA ASN A 41 2.24 -3.83 1.97
C ASN A 41 3.57 -3.78 2.74
N LEU A 42 3.57 -4.24 3.98
CA LEU A 42 4.70 -4.10 4.89
C LEU A 42 5.02 -5.43 5.59
N LEU A 43 6.31 -5.76 5.63
CA LEU A 43 6.90 -6.79 6.46
C LEU A 43 7.91 -6.12 7.41
N VAL A 44 7.57 -6.06 8.70
CA VAL A 44 8.46 -5.55 9.75
C VAL A 44 9.24 -6.73 10.31
N LYS A 45 10.58 -6.62 10.40
CA LYS A 45 11.42 -7.66 11.00
C LYS A 45 11.15 -7.84 12.50
N ASP A 46 11.52 -8.98 13.06
CA ASP A 46 11.18 -9.36 14.44
C ASP A 46 11.83 -8.44 15.49
N ASP A 47 13.00 -7.85 15.21
CA ASP A 47 13.65 -6.87 16.09
C ASP A 47 12.98 -5.48 16.03
N GLY A 48 12.06 -5.28 15.11
CA GLY A 48 11.26 -4.05 14.96
C GLY A 48 11.99 -2.94 14.21
N PHE A 49 11.55 -1.71 14.43
CA PHE A 49 12.10 -0.52 13.79
C PHE A 49 12.74 0.42 14.83
N ARG A 50 14.06 0.59 14.73
CA ARG A 50 14.80 1.52 15.58
C ARG A 50 14.67 2.93 15.05
N GLY A 51 13.72 3.68 15.64
CA GLY A 51 13.37 5.04 15.24
C GLY A 51 11.92 5.38 15.47
N VAL A 52 11.44 6.36 14.73
CA VAL A 52 10.12 6.95 14.87
C VAL A 52 9.19 6.45 13.77
N VAL A 53 8.10 5.79 14.13
CA VAL A 53 7.02 5.43 13.20
C VAL A 53 5.96 6.52 13.26
N ILE A 54 5.72 7.19 12.15
CA ILE A 54 4.74 8.28 12.02
C ILE A 54 3.52 7.74 11.27
N CYS A 55 2.32 7.88 11.85
CA CYS A 55 1.07 7.48 11.23
C CYS A 55 0.11 8.67 11.08
N LEU A 56 -0.34 8.95 9.85
CA LEU A 56 -1.28 10.03 9.56
C LEU A 56 -2.73 9.57 9.77
N ALA A 57 -3.03 8.99 10.95
CA ALA A 57 -4.35 8.47 11.27
C ALA A 57 -5.31 9.51 11.85
N HIS A 58 -4.78 10.64 12.34
CA HIS A 58 -5.58 11.70 12.95
C HIS A 58 -6.65 12.25 12.00
N ALA A 59 -7.76 12.74 12.54
CA ALA A 59 -8.91 13.26 11.78
C ALA A 59 -8.51 14.34 10.76
N GLN A 60 -7.50 15.16 11.06
CA GLN A 60 -6.98 16.20 10.15
C GLN A 60 -6.50 15.62 8.80
N PHE A 61 -5.88 14.43 8.81
CA PHE A 61 -5.38 13.74 7.61
C PHE A 61 -6.36 12.69 7.05
N SER A 62 -7.55 12.56 7.63
CA SER A 62 -8.53 11.53 7.30
C SER A 62 -9.87 12.10 6.80
N ARG A 63 -9.87 13.35 6.32
CA ARG A 63 -11.06 14.02 5.76
C ARG A 63 -11.24 13.69 4.28
N ILE A 64 -12.50 13.66 3.85
CA ILE A 64 -12.91 13.63 2.45
C ILE A 64 -13.85 14.81 2.23
N GLU A 65 -13.51 15.67 1.28
CA GLU A 65 -14.33 16.80 0.85
C GLU A 65 -14.65 16.61 -0.63
N VAL A 66 -15.94 16.68 -0.99
CA VAL A 66 -16.40 16.50 -2.37
C VAL A 66 -16.83 17.84 -2.92
N ALA A 67 -16.28 18.20 -4.08
CA ALA A 67 -16.61 19.42 -4.80
C ALA A 67 -16.77 19.13 -6.30
N GLY A 68 -18.02 19.05 -6.77
CA GLY A 68 -18.32 18.63 -8.14
C GLY A 68 -17.78 17.22 -8.42
N ALA A 69 -16.93 17.08 -9.43
CA ALA A 69 -16.31 15.80 -9.79
C ALA A 69 -15.01 15.49 -9.05
N ARG A 70 -14.62 16.30 -8.05
CA ARG A 70 -13.37 16.19 -7.30
C ARG A 70 -13.62 15.73 -5.87
N LEU A 71 -12.72 14.85 -5.39
CA LEU A 71 -12.64 14.45 -3.99
C LEU A 71 -11.26 14.89 -3.46
N ASN A 72 -11.24 15.83 -2.52
CA ASN A 72 -10.04 16.16 -1.76
C ASN A 72 -9.95 15.18 -0.56
N CYS A 73 -8.95 14.33 -0.59
CA CYS A 73 -8.79 13.22 0.36
C CYS A 73 -7.48 13.36 1.12
N GLY A 74 -7.54 13.41 2.43
CA GLY A 74 -6.35 13.33 3.29
C GLY A 74 -5.60 12.02 3.12
N ALA A 75 -4.29 12.02 3.32
CA ALA A 75 -3.42 10.85 3.10
C ALA A 75 -3.76 9.66 4.00
N GLY A 76 -4.35 9.89 5.18
CA GLY A 76 -4.83 8.86 6.11
C GLY A 76 -6.16 8.21 5.73
N VAL A 77 -6.90 8.76 4.77
CA VAL A 77 -8.20 8.21 4.33
C VAL A 77 -8.04 6.80 3.78
N LYS A 78 -8.91 5.89 4.20
CA LYS A 78 -8.97 4.53 3.65
C LYS A 78 -9.50 4.56 2.22
N LEU A 79 -8.87 3.82 1.30
CA LEU A 79 -9.29 3.78 -0.11
C LEU A 79 -10.73 3.34 -0.31
N LYS A 80 -11.20 2.36 0.48
CA LYS A 80 -12.62 1.96 0.50
C LYS A 80 -13.54 3.13 0.84
N ALA A 81 -13.15 4.00 1.78
CA ALA A 81 -13.96 5.17 2.14
C ALA A 81 -14.04 6.18 0.97
N VAL A 82 -12.96 6.31 0.19
CA VAL A 82 -12.96 7.13 -1.03
C VAL A 82 -13.95 6.58 -2.05
N ALA A 83 -13.91 5.27 -2.35
CA ALA A 83 -14.83 4.64 -3.30
C ALA A 83 -16.29 4.81 -2.86
N VAL A 84 -16.58 4.63 -1.57
CA VAL A 84 -17.93 4.84 -1.01
C VAL A 84 -18.37 6.31 -1.09
N ALA A 85 -17.47 7.26 -0.82
CA ALA A 85 -17.77 8.69 -0.95
C ALA A 85 -18.05 9.07 -2.41
N ALA A 86 -17.26 8.54 -3.35
CA ALA A 86 -17.48 8.74 -4.77
C ALA A 86 -18.85 8.20 -5.21
N SER A 87 -19.21 6.96 -4.84
CA SER A 87 -20.51 6.36 -5.13
C SER A 87 -21.66 7.20 -4.60
N ARG A 88 -21.57 7.69 -3.37
CA ARG A 88 -22.62 8.54 -2.74
C ARG A 88 -22.82 9.89 -3.43
N ASN A 89 -21.87 10.33 -4.22
CA ASN A 89 -21.90 11.58 -4.98
C ASN A 89 -21.99 11.34 -6.49
N ASP A 90 -22.43 10.15 -6.91
CA ASP A 90 -22.64 9.80 -8.32
C ASP A 90 -21.38 9.98 -9.18
N LEU A 91 -20.20 9.63 -8.61
CA LEU A 91 -18.89 9.76 -9.25
C LEU A 91 -18.30 8.38 -9.57
N ALA A 92 -18.31 8.04 -10.84
CA ALA A 92 -17.71 6.82 -11.39
C ALA A 92 -16.20 6.96 -11.60
N GLY A 93 -15.51 5.83 -11.84
CA GLY A 93 -14.09 5.76 -12.15
C GLY A 93 -13.19 5.57 -10.94
N LEU A 94 -13.75 5.50 -9.72
CA LEU A 94 -13.03 5.30 -8.45
C LEU A 94 -13.38 3.96 -7.80
N GLU A 95 -14.16 3.10 -8.45
CA GLU A 95 -14.68 1.82 -7.93
C GLU A 95 -13.55 0.84 -7.58
N PHE A 96 -12.45 0.85 -8.35
CA PHE A 96 -11.30 -0.04 -8.15
C PHE A 96 -10.62 0.16 -6.79
N LEU A 97 -10.78 1.33 -6.17
CA LEU A 97 -10.21 1.66 -4.87
C LEU A 97 -10.86 0.86 -3.73
N GLU A 98 -12.10 0.38 -3.90
CA GLU A 98 -12.79 -0.46 -2.92
C GLU A 98 -11.99 -1.73 -2.62
N GLY A 99 -11.42 -2.34 -3.65
CA GLY A 99 -10.65 -3.57 -3.57
C GLY A 99 -9.22 -3.42 -3.06
N ILE A 100 -8.69 -2.21 -2.85
CA ILE A 100 -7.30 -1.99 -2.44
C ILE A 100 -7.22 -1.71 -0.94
N PRO A 101 -6.56 -2.57 -0.13
CA PRO A 101 -6.37 -2.29 1.29
C PRO A 101 -5.29 -1.22 1.46
N GLY A 102 -5.57 -0.20 2.25
CA GLY A 102 -4.59 0.85 2.52
C GLY A 102 -5.22 2.21 2.69
N THR A 103 -4.36 3.23 2.69
CA THR A 103 -4.71 4.65 2.73
C THR A 103 -4.33 5.34 1.45
N VAL A 104 -4.87 6.54 1.22
CA VAL A 104 -4.53 7.39 0.07
C VAL A 104 -3.01 7.61 -0.02
N GLY A 105 -2.35 7.99 1.09
CA GLY A 105 -0.89 8.21 1.10
C GLY A 105 -0.09 6.95 0.74
N GLY A 106 -0.46 5.79 1.29
CA GLY A 106 0.18 4.52 0.95
C GLY A 106 -0.06 4.11 -0.52
N ALA A 107 -1.27 4.35 -1.04
CA ALA A 107 -1.60 4.07 -2.43
C ALA A 107 -0.86 4.99 -3.41
N LEU A 108 -0.69 6.27 -3.08
CA LEU A 108 0.12 7.19 -3.86
C LEU A 108 1.59 6.74 -3.92
N ARG A 109 2.19 6.38 -2.76
CA ARG A 109 3.59 5.93 -2.67
C ARG A 109 3.88 4.71 -3.57
N MET A 110 2.93 3.78 -3.60
CA MET A 110 3.04 2.54 -4.37
C MET A 110 2.45 2.64 -5.77
N ASN A 111 1.87 3.78 -6.17
CA ASN A 111 0.99 3.82 -7.33
C ASN A 111 0.11 2.57 -7.38
N ALA A 112 -0.61 2.32 -6.27
CA ALA A 112 -1.35 1.09 -6.06
C ALA A 112 -2.42 0.91 -7.15
N GLY A 113 -2.56 -0.31 -7.64
CA GLY A 113 -3.50 -0.58 -8.72
C GLY A 113 -4.27 -1.88 -8.55
N ALA A 114 -5.47 -1.91 -9.10
CA ALA A 114 -6.35 -3.06 -9.20
C ALA A 114 -7.26 -2.93 -10.42
N MET A 115 -7.75 -4.06 -10.95
CA MET A 115 -8.73 -4.10 -12.04
C MET A 115 -8.30 -3.29 -13.29
N GLY A 116 -6.98 -3.31 -13.61
CA GLY A 116 -6.43 -2.63 -14.78
C GLY A 116 -6.23 -1.11 -14.60
N ARG A 117 -6.45 -0.55 -13.42
CA ARG A 117 -6.26 0.87 -13.11
C ARG A 117 -5.26 1.06 -11.97
N ALA A 118 -4.63 2.22 -11.92
CA ALA A 118 -3.69 2.62 -10.88
C ALA A 118 -4.12 3.94 -10.20
N MET A 119 -3.59 4.21 -9.03
CA MET A 119 -3.93 5.38 -8.22
C MET A 119 -3.75 6.69 -8.98
N LEU A 120 -2.63 6.82 -9.71
CA LEU A 120 -2.29 8.05 -10.44
C LEU A 120 -3.14 8.27 -11.71
N ASP A 121 -3.92 7.27 -12.17
CA ASP A 121 -4.88 7.45 -13.27
C ASP A 121 -6.05 8.37 -12.90
N VAL A 122 -6.27 8.58 -11.60
CA VAL A 122 -7.41 9.35 -11.08
C VAL A 122 -6.98 10.54 -10.21
N VAL A 123 -5.69 10.74 -9.98
CA VAL A 123 -5.14 11.87 -9.21
C VAL A 123 -4.96 13.07 -10.11
N GLU A 124 -5.44 14.25 -9.68
CA GLU A 124 -5.18 15.55 -10.33
C GLU A 124 -3.94 16.22 -9.71
N SER A 125 -3.89 16.30 -8.38
CA SER A 125 -2.78 16.89 -7.64
C SER A 125 -2.55 16.19 -6.30
N VAL A 126 -1.35 16.37 -5.75
CA VAL A 126 -0.96 15.89 -4.43
C VAL A 126 -0.34 17.02 -3.64
N ARG A 127 -0.84 17.24 -2.43
CA ARG A 127 -0.24 18.12 -1.43
C ARG A 127 0.84 17.33 -0.68
N LEU A 128 2.06 17.83 -0.72
CA LEU A 128 3.27 17.17 -0.22
C LEU A 128 3.95 18.02 0.85
N MET A 129 4.56 17.35 1.83
CA MET A 129 5.51 17.97 2.76
C MET A 129 6.90 17.39 2.51
N SER A 130 7.89 18.25 2.29
CA SER A 130 9.30 17.86 2.27
C SER A 130 9.77 17.50 3.68
N PHE A 131 10.89 16.81 3.82
CA PHE A 131 11.42 16.43 5.15
C PHE A 131 11.93 17.61 5.97
N ASP A 132 12.08 18.79 5.35
CA ASP A 132 12.37 20.06 6.03
C ASP A 132 11.11 20.78 6.55
N GLY A 133 9.91 20.19 6.35
CA GLY A 133 8.62 20.73 6.75
C GLY A 133 7.97 21.67 5.73
N SER A 134 8.64 22.01 4.62
CA SER A 134 8.04 22.83 3.57
C SER A 134 6.93 22.09 2.83
N VAL A 135 5.84 22.82 2.53
CA VAL A 135 4.65 22.24 1.91
C VAL A 135 4.52 22.73 0.47
N HIS A 136 4.25 21.78 -0.43
CA HIS A 136 4.09 22.04 -1.86
C HIS A 136 2.86 21.32 -2.40
N GLU A 137 2.36 21.80 -3.53
CA GLU A 137 1.39 21.07 -4.35
C GLU A 137 2.06 20.70 -5.67
N ARG A 138 1.82 19.45 -6.11
CA ARG A 138 2.29 18.96 -7.40
C ARG A 138 1.14 18.33 -8.18
N LEU A 139 1.10 18.63 -9.48
CA LEU A 139 0.17 17.97 -10.39
C LEU A 139 0.63 16.53 -10.66
N ALA A 140 -0.31 15.63 -10.93
CA ALA A 140 -0.02 14.22 -11.17
C ALA A 140 1.08 13.98 -12.25
N PRO A 141 1.11 14.70 -13.39
CA PRO A 141 2.18 14.53 -14.39
C PRO A 141 3.59 14.84 -13.89
N GLU A 142 3.72 15.65 -12.84
CA GLU A 142 5.02 16.06 -12.27
C GLU A 142 5.62 15.01 -11.33
N LEU A 143 4.86 13.96 -10.98
CA LEU A 143 5.27 12.96 -10.00
C LEU A 143 6.15 11.84 -10.57
N ALA A 144 6.34 11.79 -11.89
CA ALA A 144 7.19 10.81 -12.59
C ALA A 144 6.97 9.35 -12.13
N VAL A 145 5.71 8.92 -12.11
CA VAL A 145 5.32 7.60 -11.58
C VAL A 145 5.68 6.45 -12.50
N ALA A 146 5.91 5.29 -11.89
CA ALA A 146 6.13 4.02 -12.56
C ALA A 146 5.28 2.91 -11.92
N TYR A 147 5.36 1.71 -12.49
CA TYR A 147 4.73 0.53 -11.91
C TYR A 147 5.20 0.31 -10.47
N ARG A 148 4.27 0.33 -9.53
CA ARG A 148 4.53 0.18 -8.08
C ARG A 148 5.56 1.17 -7.52
N SER A 149 5.61 2.39 -8.07
CA SER A 149 6.56 3.40 -7.60
C SER A 149 6.08 4.83 -7.87
N CYS A 150 6.25 5.69 -6.87
CA CYS A 150 6.16 7.13 -6.99
C CYS A 150 7.44 7.74 -6.37
N PRO A 151 8.47 8.04 -7.17
CA PRO A 151 9.77 8.51 -6.67
C PRO A 151 9.70 9.76 -5.79
N ALA A 152 8.81 10.70 -6.09
CA ALA A 152 8.61 11.90 -5.29
C ALA A 152 8.28 11.56 -3.81
N LEU A 153 7.54 10.48 -3.58
CA LEU A 153 7.16 10.04 -2.22
C LEU A 153 8.24 9.21 -1.49
N LYS A 154 9.47 9.15 -2.02
CA LYS A 154 10.66 8.69 -1.29
C LYS A 154 11.30 9.81 -0.47
N THR A 155 11.10 11.07 -0.87
CA THR A 155 11.69 12.27 -0.27
C THR A 155 10.65 13.26 0.26
N HIS A 156 9.36 12.96 0.07
CA HIS A 156 8.25 13.80 0.51
C HIS A 156 7.17 12.92 1.15
N ILE A 157 6.35 13.55 1.99
CA ILE A 157 5.19 12.95 2.66
C ILE A 157 3.93 13.46 1.96
N ALA A 158 3.06 12.56 1.49
CA ALA A 158 1.75 12.96 1.02
C ALA A 158 0.87 13.37 2.22
N LEU A 159 0.30 14.57 2.16
CA LEU A 159 -0.64 15.11 3.14
C LEU A 159 -2.09 14.92 2.70
N ALA A 160 -2.36 15.15 1.41
CA ALA A 160 -3.66 15.01 0.77
C ALA A 160 -3.49 14.81 -0.73
N ALA A 161 -4.56 14.36 -1.40
CA ALA A 161 -4.64 14.31 -2.86
C ALA A 161 -6.03 14.72 -3.33
N VAL A 162 -6.09 15.37 -4.49
CA VAL A 162 -7.30 15.61 -5.24
C VAL A 162 -7.48 14.48 -6.25
N LEU A 163 -8.57 13.74 -6.10
CA LEU A 163 -8.95 12.64 -6.99
C LEU A 163 -10.12 13.10 -7.87
N ARG A 164 -10.12 12.69 -9.13
CA ARG A 164 -11.18 13.04 -10.07
C ARG A 164 -12.01 11.83 -10.43
N GLY A 165 -13.33 11.94 -10.17
CA GLY A 165 -14.36 11.05 -10.68
C GLY A 165 -15.00 11.59 -11.96
N GLN A 166 -15.92 10.83 -12.52
CA GLN A 166 -16.75 11.22 -13.66
C GLN A 166 -18.23 11.05 -13.26
N PRO A 167 -19.14 11.93 -13.69
CA PRO A 167 -20.56 11.73 -13.44
C PRO A 167 -21.02 10.33 -13.90
N GLY A 168 -21.77 9.62 -13.07
CA GLY A 168 -22.24 8.26 -13.34
C GLY A 168 -23.48 7.91 -12.54
N SER A 169 -24.11 6.77 -12.83
CA SER A 169 -25.23 6.26 -12.04
C SER A 169 -24.68 5.54 -10.80
N ARG A 170 -25.16 5.92 -9.63
CA ARG A 170 -24.82 5.29 -8.35
C ARG A 170 -25.07 3.78 -8.38
N GLU A 171 -26.18 3.35 -8.96
CA GLU A 171 -26.53 1.95 -9.07
C GLU A 171 -25.46 1.15 -9.84
N ILE A 172 -24.99 1.70 -10.98
CA ILE A 172 -23.94 1.08 -11.79
C ILE A 172 -22.62 1.07 -11.02
N ILE A 173 -22.28 2.17 -10.35
CA ILE A 173 -21.05 2.27 -9.52
C ILE A 173 -21.06 1.20 -8.43
N GLU A 174 -22.16 1.05 -7.70
CA GLU A 174 -22.30 0.05 -6.63
C GLU A 174 -22.25 -1.39 -7.19
N GLN A 175 -22.81 -1.65 -8.36
CA GLN A 175 -22.70 -2.94 -9.04
C GLN A 175 -21.23 -3.28 -9.37
N VAL A 176 -20.48 -2.32 -9.92
CA VAL A 176 -19.05 -2.49 -10.25
C VAL A 176 -18.21 -2.70 -8.98
N MET A 177 -18.45 -1.94 -7.92
CA MET A 177 -17.78 -2.12 -6.63
C MET A 177 -18.02 -3.52 -6.07
N ASN A 178 -19.27 -4.01 -6.10
CA ASN A 178 -19.63 -5.34 -5.63
C ASN A 178 -18.98 -6.44 -6.48
N GLU A 179 -18.90 -6.26 -7.80
CA GLU A 179 -18.20 -7.18 -8.69
C GLU A 179 -16.69 -7.25 -8.36
N TYR A 180 -16.04 -6.11 -8.17
CA TYR A 180 -14.62 -6.03 -7.81
C TYR A 180 -14.34 -6.66 -6.44
N SER A 181 -15.18 -6.39 -5.46
CA SER A 181 -15.12 -7.02 -4.14
C SER A 181 -15.24 -8.55 -4.26
N ARG A 182 -16.24 -9.05 -5.01
CA ARG A 182 -16.41 -10.49 -5.24
C ARG A 182 -15.21 -11.12 -5.93
N LYS A 183 -14.70 -10.53 -7.02
CA LYS A 183 -13.50 -11.04 -7.74
C LYS A 183 -12.30 -11.12 -6.80
N ARG A 184 -12.11 -10.12 -5.95
CA ARG A 184 -11.04 -10.13 -4.97
C ARG A 184 -11.15 -11.32 -4.01
N TRP A 185 -12.30 -11.50 -3.37
CA TRP A 185 -12.51 -12.57 -2.40
C TRP A 185 -12.48 -13.99 -3.02
N GLN A 186 -12.70 -14.10 -4.33
CA GLN A 186 -12.56 -15.36 -5.06
C GLN A 186 -11.11 -15.71 -5.40
N SER A 187 -10.22 -14.72 -5.46
CA SER A 187 -8.84 -14.90 -5.95
C SER A 187 -7.75 -14.61 -4.92
N GLN A 188 -8.10 -14.07 -3.75
CA GLN A 188 -7.13 -13.68 -2.73
C GLN A 188 -7.49 -14.28 -1.37
N PRO A 189 -6.47 -14.72 -0.57
CA PRO A 189 -6.70 -15.32 0.72
C PRO A 189 -7.30 -14.33 1.73
N ALA A 190 -8.20 -14.81 2.58
CA ALA A 190 -8.73 -14.05 3.71
C ALA A 190 -7.76 -13.99 4.89
N ALA A 191 -6.79 -14.90 4.95
CA ALA A 191 -5.79 -14.98 6.01
C ALA A 191 -4.87 -13.73 6.04
N PRO A 192 -4.31 -13.36 7.21
CA PRO A 192 -3.42 -12.21 7.32
C PRO A 192 -2.21 -12.30 6.39
N SER A 193 -2.08 -11.30 5.49
CA SER A 193 -1.01 -11.21 4.50
C SER A 193 -0.63 -9.74 4.25
N ALA A 194 0.36 -9.49 3.41
CA ALA A 194 0.72 -8.15 2.93
C ALA A 194 0.40 -7.96 1.43
N GLY A 195 -0.60 -8.68 0.90
CA GLY A 195 -0.87 -8.66 -0.54
C GLY A 195 0.15 -9.48 -1.34
N CYS A 196 0.39 -9.07 -2.58
CA CYS A 196 1.41 -9.67 -3.43
C CYS A 196 2.81 -9.45 -2.84
N ILE A 197 3.59 -10.52 -2.76
CA ILE A 197 4.96 -10.46 -2.23
C ILE A 197 5.94 -9.95 -3.28
N PHE A 198 5.75 -10.34 -4.55
CA PHE A 198 6.66 -10.02 -5.64
C PHE A 198 5.98 -9.16 -6.70
N LYS A 199 6.74 -8.26 -7.31
CA LYS A 199 6.35 -7.60 -8.56
C LYS A 199 6.20 -8.64 -9.67
N ASN A 200 5.33 -8.36 -10.63
CA ASN A 200 5.23 -9.23 -11.80
C ASN A 200 6.42 -9.02 -12.72
N PRO A 201 7.21 -10.07 -13.03
CA PRO A 201 8.18 -10.03 -14.11
C PRO A 201 7.51 -9.73 -15.47
N PRO A 202 8.24 -9.15 -16.44
CA PRO A 202 7.66 -8.83 -17.75
C PRO A 202 7.11 -10.05 -18.52
N SER A 203 7.70 -11.23 -18.30
CA SER A 203 7.39 -12.45 -19.06
C SER A 203 6.17 -13.22 -18.54
N ILE A 204 5.90 -13.17 -17.23
CA ILE A 204 4.84 -13.99 -16.59
C ILE A 204 4.44 -13.39 -15.25
N PRO A 205 3.14 -13.37 -14.88
CA PRO A 205 2.72 -12.97 -13.53
C PRO A 205 3.39 -13.83 -12.45
N ALA A 206 3.93 -13.20 -11.39
CA ALA A 206 4.64 -13.90 -10.32
C ALA A 206 3.81 -15.01 -9.66
N GLY A 207 2.51 -14.75 -9.44
CA GLY A 207 1.61 -15.76 -8.85
C GLY A 207 1.45 -17.01 -9.72
N LYS A 208 1.37 -16.84 -11.04
CA LYS A 208 1.32 -17.95 -12.00
C LYS A 208 2.65 -18.72 -12.03
N LEU A 209 3.77 -18.00 -12.03
CA LEU A 209 5.11 -18.60 -12.00
C LEU A 209 5.30 -19.48 -10.76
N ILE A 210 4.92 -18.99 -9.58
CA ILE A 210 5.00 -19.72 -8.31
C ILE A 210 4.07 -20.95 -8.30
N ASP A 211 2.90 -20.85 -8.91
CA ASP A 211 1.95 -21.95 -9.07
C ASP A 211 2.48 -23.05 -10.00
N GLU A 212 3.01 -22.69 -11.18
CA GLU A 212 3.62 -23.62 -12.15
C GLU A 212 4.83 -24.38 -11.56
N LEU A 213 5.54 -23.79 -10.60
CA LEU A 213 6.64 -24.42 -9.89
C LEU A 213 6.18 -25.29 -8.70
N GLY A 214 4.86 -25.43 -8.49
CA GLY A 214 4.31 -26.26 -7.42
C GLY A 214 4.62 -25.71 -6.02
N LEU A 215 4.85 -24.40 -5.86
CA LEU A 215 5.26 -23.79 -4.59
C LEU A 215 4.08 -23.39 -3.70
N LYS A 216 2.83 -23.45 -4.17
CA LYS A 216 1.65 -23.27 -3.31
C LYS A 216 1.67 -24.28 -2.16
N GLY A 217 1.33 -23.84 -0.95
CA GLY A 217 1.38 -24.68 0.25
C GLY A 217 2.77 -24.87 0.87
N THR A 218 3.85 -24.41 0.20
CA THR A 218 5.20 -24.40 0.81
C THR A 218 5.19 -23.61 2.10
N ARG A 219 5.86 -24.14 3.13
CA ARG A 219 5.78 -23.63 4.50
C ARG A 219 7.16 -23.46 5.12
N VAL A 220 7.31 -22.37 5.90
CA VAL A 220 8.41 -22.18 6.86
C VAL A 220 7.78 -21.71 8.16
N GLY A 221 7.91 -22.48 9.24
CA GLY A 221 7.23 -22.17 10.49
C GLY A 221 5.72 -21.94 10.30
N GLY A 222 5.26 -20.76 10.71
CA GLY A 222 3.87 -20.32 10.52
C GLY A 222 3.57 -19.61 9.19
N ALA A 223 4.58 -19.34 8.36
CA ALA A 223 4.42 -18.72 7.04
C ALA A 223 4.08 -19.77 5.98
N VAL A 224 3.10 -19.49 5.11
CA VAL A 224 2.63 -20.43 4.08
C VAL A 224 2.37 -19.70 2.77
N VAL A 225 2.83 -20.24 1.63
CA VAL A 225 2.37 -19.77 0.32
C VAL A 225 0.90 -20.15 0.16
N SER A 226 0.05 -19.18 -0.10
CA SER A 226 -1.40 -19.38 -0.19
C SER A 226 -1.78 -20.40 -1.27
N ALA A 227 -2.75 -21.24 -0.98
CA ALA A 227 -3.34 -22.15 -1.94
C ALA A 227 -4.19 -21.40 -2.98
N GLU A 228 -4.83 -20.28 -2.60
CA GLU A 228 -5.68 -19.47 -3.47
C GLU A 228 -4.84 -18.66 -4.47
N HIS A 229 -3.70 -18.09 -4.02
CA HIS A 229 -2.89 -17.18 -4.86
C HIS A 229 -1.41 -17.35 -4.61
N GLY A 230 -0.65 -17.84 -5.60
CA GLY A 230 0.78 -18.15 -5.46
C GLY A 230 1.67 -16.97 -5.06
N ASN A 231 1.28 -15.71 -5.34
CA ASN A 231 2.04 -14.52 -4.94
C ASN A 231 1.65 -13.97 -3.55
N PHE A 232 0.95 -14.76 -2.73
CA PHE A 232 0.60 -14.39 -1.37
C PHE A 232 1.25 -15.34 -0.37
N ILE A 233 1.91 -14.80 0.63
CA ILE A 233 2.33 -15.53 1.83
C ILE A 233 1.38 -15.14 2.96
N VAL A 234 0.77 -16.12 3.59
CA VAL A 234 -0.18 -15.95 4.68
C VAL A 234 0.40 -16.39 6.02
N ASN A 235 -0.03 -15.73 7.08
CA ASN A 235 0.25 -16.17 8.45
C ASN A 235 -0.82 -17.17 8.89
N SER A 236 -0.41 -18.40 9.18
CA SER A 236 -1.29 -19.46 9.69
C SER A 236 -1.62 -19.33 11.18
N GLY A 237 -1.19 -18.24 11.84
CA GLY A 237 -1.46 -17.92 13.24
C GLY A 237 -0.21 -17.83 14.14
N THR A 238 0.89 -18.46 13.75
CA THR A 238 2.12 -18.58 14.56
C THR A 238 3.38 -18.11 13.83
N ALA A 239 3.25 -17.45 12.67
CA ALA A 239 4.40 -16.99 11.89
C ALA A 239 5.16 -15.88 12.59
N THR A 240 6.48 -15.91 12.50
CA THR A 240 7.40 -14.81 12.77
C THR A 240 7.70 -14.03 11.49
N ALA A 241 8.29 -12.85 11.58
CA ALA A 241 8.77 -12.13 10.40
C ALA A 241 9.92 -12.89 9.73
N ARG A 242 10.72 -13.58 10.50
CA ARG A 242 11.79 -14.46 10.00
C ARG A 242 11.23 -15.58 9.13
N ASP A 243 10.16 -16.26 9.55
CA ASP A 243 9.52 -17.29 8.73
C ASP A 243 9.06 -16.75 7.37
N MET A 244 8.46 -15.53 7.37
CA MET A 244 8.03 -14.86 6.14
C MET A 244 9.22 -14.55 5.22
N PHE A 245 10.31 -14.04 5.79
CA PHE A 245 11.51 -13.69 5.06
C PHE A 245 12.20 -14.93 4.46
N ASP A 246 12.37 -15.97 5.26
CA ASP A 246 12.98 -17.22 4.81
C ASP A 246 12.16 -17.88 3.68
N LEU A 247 10.84 -17.84 3.77
CA LEU A 247 9.97 -18.34 2.70
C LEU A 247 10.08 -17.49 1.42
N ILE A 248 10.21 -16.17 1.53
CA ILE A 248 10.47 -15.27 0.38
C ILE A 248 11.78 -15.69 -0.32
N GLU A 249 12.84 -15.92 0.43
CA GLU A 249 14.14 -16.28 -0.13
C GLU A 249 14.13 -17.68 -0.77
N ILE A 250 13.44 -18.65 -0.19
CA ILE A 250 13.22 -19.98 -0.79
C ILE A 250 12.53 -19.84 -2.15
N ILE A 251 11.46 -19.02 -2.24
CA ILE A 251 10.75 -18.81 -3.51
C ILE A 251 11.68 -18.18 -4.55
N LYS A 252 12.43 -17.13 -4.18
CA LYS A 252 13.39 -16.48 -5.10
C LYS A 252 14.43 -17.46 -5.63
N GLN A 253 15.03 -18.26 -4.76
CA GLN A 253 16.05 -19.25 -5.13
C GLN A 253 15.48 -20.31 -6.08
N ARG A 254 14.29 -20.84 -5.80
CA ARG A 254 13.63 -21.83 -6.64
C ARG A 254 13.28 -21.26 -8.04
N VAL A 255 12.70 -20.05 -8.09
CA VAL A 255 12.37 -19.37 -9.35
C VAL A 255 13.63 -19.09 -10.17
N ARG A 256 14.70 -18.60 -9.52
CA ARG A 256 15.99 -18.37 -10.20
C ARG A 256 16.58 -19.66 -10.75
N ALA A 257 16.63 -20.72 -9.96
CA ALA A 257 17.22 -22.00 -10.35
C ALA A 257 16.46 -22.68 -11.52
N GLU A 258 15.13 -22.64 -11.50
CA GLU A 258 14.29 -23.39 -12.44
C GLU A 258 13.88 -22.60 -13.69
N ARG A 259 13.88 -21.25 -13.62
CA ARG A 259 13.40 -20.37 -14.69
C ARG A 259 14.39 -19.26 -15.09
N GLY A 260 15.48 -19.07 -14.34
CA GLY A 260 16.44 -17.98 -14.58
C GLY A 260 15.87 -16.59 -14.34
N ILE A 261 14.73 -16.46 -13.62
CA ILE A 261 14.06 -15.19 -13.36
C ILE A 261 14.41 -14.70 -11.96
N GLU A 262 14.86 -13.43 -11.85
CA GLU A 262 15.07 -12.76 -10.56
C GLU A 262 13.76 -12.09 -10.12
N LEU A 263 13.17 -12.56 -9.02
CA LEU A 263 11.99 -11.95 -8.43
C LEU A 263 12.36 -10.75 -7.57
N GLU A 264 11.72 -9.60 -7.85
CA GLU A 264 11.80 -8.40 -7.03
C GLU A 264 10.63 -8.36 -6.06
N THR A 265 10.88 -8.07 -4.77
CA THR A 265 9.81 -7.90 -3.78
C THR A 265 8.99 -6.65 -4.06
N GLU A 266 7.65 -6.78 -3.98
CA GLU A 266 6.72 -5.67 -3.96
C GLU A 266 6.47 -5.22 -2.50
N VAL A 267 6.45 -6.18 -1.58
CA VAL A 267 6.33 -5.89 -0.15
C VAL A 267 7.56 -5.10 0.34
N GLU A 268 7.31 -4.02 1.07
CA GLU A 268 8.36 -3.21 1.70
C GLU A 268 8.82 -3.91 2.99
N ILE A 269 10.14 -4.18 3.09
CA ILE A 269 10.73 -4.83 4.26
C ILE A 269 11.44 -3.76 5.07
N VAL A 270 11.09 -3.63 6.35
CA VAL A 270 11.64 -2.63 7.26
C VAL A 270 12.04 -3.25 8.61
N GLY A 271 12.94 -2.57 9.30
CA GLY A 271 13.44 -3.00 10.60
C GLY A 271 14.88 -3.50 10.54
N GLU A 272 15.40 -3.86 11.70
CA GLU A 272 16.77 -4.35 11.89
C GLU A 272 16.88 -5.86 11.60
#